data_b0cbb835782dc8596ac7a2d5cb83331c
#
_entry.id   b0cbb835782dc8596ac7a2d5cb83331c
#
_cell.length_a   1.000
_cell.length_b   1.000
_cell.length_c   1.000
_cell.angle_alpha   90.00
_cell.angle_beta   90.00
_cell.angle_gamma   90.00
#
_symmetry.space_group_name_H-M   'P 1'
#
loop_
_entity.id
_entity.type
_entity.pdbx_description
1 polymer ?
#
loop_
_entity_poly.entity_id
_entity_poly.type
_entity_poly.pdbx_seq_one_letter_code
_entity_poly.pdbx_strand_id
1 'polypeptide(L)'
;MKAVILAGGLGTRLSEETSSRPKPMVEVGGKPILWHIMKMYSSHGINDFIICCGYKGYVIKEYFANYFLHQSDVTFCMKENRMEVHEERAEPWTVTLVDTGDDSMTGGRLARVADHIKDEEAFCFTYGDGVGDMDITATIEFHKQHGKQATLTATYPPGRFGALDIDNGRVNNFKEKPKGDGAMINGGFFVLSPKVLERISGDDCVWEQEPLIGLAEDSELMAFEHQGFWQPMDTLRDKVHLEKLWSKGQAPWKMWT
;
A
#
# COMPACT_ATOMS: atom_id res chain seq x y z
N MET A 1 7.27 -10.58 11.66
CA MET A 1 6.27 -9.50 11.37
C MET A 1 5.88 -9.58 9.91
N LYS A 2 4.61 -9.53 9.62
CA LYS A 2 4.02 -9.65 8.29
C LYS A 2 3.44 -8.32 7.83
N ALA A 3 3.33 -8.13 6.52
CA ALA A 3 2.62 -6.99 5.94
C ALA A 3 1.39 -7.48 5.16
N VAL A 4 0.22 -6.97 5.55
CA VAL A 4 -1.05 -7.20 4.85
C VAL A 4 -1.29 -6.06 3.87
N ILE A 5 -1.53 -6.38 2.60
CA ILE A 5 -1.74 -5.38 1.53
C ILE A 5 -3.12 -5.60 0.90
N LEU A 6 -3.97 -4.57 0.94
CA LEU A 6 -5.28 -4.61 0.28
C LEU A 6 -5.12 -4.42 -1.23
N ALA A 7 -5.51 -5.42 -1.99
CA ALA A 7 -5.36 -5.45 -3.44
C ALA A 7 -6.66 -5.85 -4.20
N GLY A 8 -7.82 -5.81 -3.50
CA GLY A 8 -9.07 -6.33 -4.03
C GLY A 8 -10.08 -5.28 -4.53
N GLY A 9 -9.76 -4.00 -4.47
CA GLY A 9 -10.67 -2.92 -4.88
C GLY A 9 -10.84 -2.79 -6.40
N LEU A 10 -11.99 -2.25 -6.84
CA LEU A 10 -12.36 -2.08 -8.26
C LEU A 10 -11.50 -1.06 -9.02
N GLY A 11 -10.89 -0.08 -8.33
CA GLY A 11 -10.04 0.93 -8.95
C GLY A 11 -10.74 1.85 -9.95
N THR A 12 -12.01 2.15 -9.75
CA THR A 12 -12.90 2.87 -10.72
C THR A 12 -12.40 4.25 -11.14
N ARG A 13 -11.64 4.94 -10.28
CA ARG A 13 -11.05 6.26 -10.57
C ARG A 13 -9.89 6.23 -11.57
N LEU A 14 -9.38 5.04 -11.90
CA LEU A 14 -8.30 4.79 -12.87
C LEU A 14 -8.76 3.79 -13.93
N SER A 15 -9.99 3.96 -14.44
CA SER A 15 -10.69 3.00 -15.31
C SER A 15 -9.94 2.69 -16.61
N GLU A 16 -9.16 3.63 -17.14
CA GLU A 16 -8.35 3.45 -18.35
C GLU A 16 -7.30 2.33 -18.17
N GLU A 17 -6.79 2.15 -16.97
CA GLU A 17 -5.79 1.11 -16.66
C GLU A 17 -6.42 -0.14 -16.02
N THR A 18 -7.51 0.05 -15.26
CA THR A 18 -8.09 -1.04 -14.45
C THR A 18 -9.13 -1.87 -15.21
N SER A 19 -9.42 -1.53 -16.46
CA SER A 19 -10.26 -2.35 -17.35
C SER A 19 -9.69 -3.75 -17.62
N SER A 20 -8.35 -3.92 -17.62
CA SER A 20 -7.66 -5.18 -17.90
C SER A 20 -7.00 -5.81 -16.66
N ARG A 21 -6.61 -5.02 -15.68
CA ARG A 21 -5.86 -5.45 -14.47
C ARG A 21 -6.36 -4.76 -13.21
N PRO A 22 -6.20 -5.32 -12.00
CA PRO A 22 -6.55 -4.61 -10.77
C PRO A 22 -5.55 -3.46 -10.53
N LYS A 23 -5.98 -2.42 -9.82
CA LYS A 23 -5.19 -1.20 -9.57
C LYS A 23 -3.77 -1.48 -9.03
N PRO A 24 -3.55 -2.43 -8.09
CA PRO A 24 -2.21 -2.77 -7.61
C PRO A 24 -1.27 -3.33 -8.68
N MET A 25 -1.80 -3.78 -9.81
CA MET A 25 -1.02 -4.29 -10.95
C MET A 25 -0.77 -3.25 -12.04
N VAL A 26 -1.18 -2.01 -11.85
CA VAL A 26 -0.82 -0.89 -12.74
C VAL A 26 0.66 -0.57 -12.54
N GLU A 27 1.37 -0.45 -13.65
CA GLU A 27 2.84 -0.36 -13.65
C GLU A 27 3.35 1.08 -13.54
N VAL A 28 4.46 1.20 -12.83
CA VAL A 28 5.34 2.37 -12.78
C VAL A 28 6.76 1.87 -13.03
N GLY A 29 7.43 2.39 -14.06
CA GLY A 29 8.76 1.93 -14.44
C GLY A 29 8.83 0.45 -14.83
N GLY A 30 7.77 -0.09 -15.42
CA GLY A 30 7.68 -1.49 -15.85
C GLY A 30 7.50 -2.49 -14.70
N LYS A 31 7.17 -2.04 -13.49
CA LYS A 31 6.83 -2.90 -12.34
C LYS A 31 5.48 -2.49 -11.75
N PRO A 32 4.63 -3.45 -11.32
CA PRO A 32 3.38 -3.15 -10.64
C PRO A 32 3.59 -2.23 -9.42
N ILE A 33 2.66 -1.33 -9.12
CA ILE A 33 2.77 -0.50 -7.91
C ILE A 33 2.79 -1.37 -6.64
N LEU A 34 2.14 -2.52 -6.66
CA LEU A 34 2.23 -3.54 -5.60
C LEU A 34 3.69 -3.96 -5.36
N TRP A 35 4.47 -4.19 -6.41
CA TRP A 35 5.89 -4.52 -6.31
C TRP A 35 6.68 -3.41 -5.61
N HIS A 36 6.41 -2.12 -5.96
CA HIS A 36 7.05 -0.98 -5.31
C HIS A 36 6.73 -0.91 -3.81
N ILE A 37 5.47 -1.14 -3.43
CA ILE A 37 5.04 -1.19 -2.03
C ILE A 37 5.77 -2.30 -1.29
N MET A 38 5.85 -3.50 -1.86
CA MET A 38 6.56 -4.61 -1.27
C MET A 38 8.07 -4.34 -1.13
N LYS A 39 8.70 -3.67 -2.11
CA LYS A 39 10.10 -3.23 -2.02
C LYS A 39 10.33 -2.22 -0.91
N MET A 40 9.39 -1.28 -0.68
CA MET A 40 9.46 -0.35 0.45
C MET A 40 9.50 -1.12 1.78
N TYR A 41 8.59 -2.07 1.99
CA TYR A 41 8.59 -2.91 3.19
C TYR A 41 9.85 -3.77 3.30
N SER A 42 10.29 -4.35 2.20
CA SER A 42 11.47 -5.20 2.13
C SER A 42 12.75 -4.44 2.49
N SER A 43 12.88 -3.16 2.13
CA SER A 43 14.00 -2.30 2.51
C SER A 43 14.09 -2.06 4.03
N HIS A 44 13.00 -2.31 4.76
CA HIS A 44 12.91 -2.28 6.22
C HIS A 44 12.90 -3.70 6.85
N GLY A 45 13.27 -4.73 6.08
CA GLY A 45 13.38 -6.12 6.56
C GLY A 45 12.07 -6.89 6.64
N ILE A 46 10.96 -6.37 6.12
CA ILE A 46 9.66 -7.06 6.06
C ILE A 46 9.53 -7.77 4.72
N ASN A 47 9.60 -9.10 4.73
CA ASN A 47 9.60 -9.95 3.54
C ASN A 47 8.48 -11.00 3.52
N ASP A 48 7.57 -10.97 4.48
CA ASP A 48 6.41 -11.86 4.55
C ASP A 48 5.14 -11.05 4.29
N PHE A 49 4.50 -11.31 3.15
CA PHE A 49 3.39 -10.52 2.63
C PHE A 49 2.12 -11.36 2.52
N ILE A 50 1.00 -10.78 2.94
CA ILE A 50 -0.34 -11.33 2.75
C ILE A 50 -1.09 -10.35 1.85
N ILE A 51 -1.44 -10.77 0.64
CA ILE A 51 -2.12 -9.94 -0.33
C ILE A 51 -3.60 -10.32 -0.36
N CYS A 52 -4.46 -9.37 0.03
CA CYS A 52 -5.91 -9.52 -0.02
C CYS A 52 -6.41 -9.32 -1.45
N CYS A 53 -6.56 -10.41 -2.20
CA CYS A 53 -7.06 -10.40 -3.57
C CYS A 53 -8.59 -10.26 -3.59
N GLY A 54 -9.13 -9.68 -4.64
CA GLY A 54 -10.55 -9.54 -4.97
C GLY A 54 -10.68 -9.32 -6.46
N TYR A 55 -11.26 -8.20 -6.89
CA TYR A 55 -11.44 -7.87 -8.30
C TYR A 55 -10.19 -8.18 -9.13
N LYS A 56 -10.35 -9.04 -10.12
CA LYS A 56 -9.24 -9.54 -10.98
C LYS A 56 -8.04 -10.09 -10.21
N GLY A 57 -8.25 -10.67 -9.03
CA GLY A 57 -7.19 -11.23 -8.19
C GLY A 57 -6.35 -12.29 -8.88
N TYR A 58 -6.89 -12.96 -9.93
CA TYR A 58 -6.15 -13.91 -10.75
C TYR A 58 -4.92 -13.28 -11.41
N VAL A 59 -5.00 -12.04 -11.86
CA VAL A 59 -3.85 -11.33 -12.46
C VAL A 59 -2.68 -11.18 -11.47
N ILE A 60 -3.00 -10.96 -10.19
CA ILE A 60 -1.99 -10.93 -9.12
C ILE A 60 -1.40 -12.32 -8.91
N LYS A 61 -2.25 -13.36 -8.86
CA LYS A 61 -1.80 -14.75 -8.70
C LYS A 61 -0.91 -15.19 -9.86
N GLU A 62 -1.30 -14.87 -11.09
CA GLU A 62 -0.53 -15.17 -12.30
C GLU A 62 0.83 -14.46 -12.30
N TYR A 63 0.90 -13.20 -11.90
CA TYR A 63 2.14 -12.44 -11.76
C TYR A 63 3.13 -13.15 -10.83
N PHE A 64 2.68 -13.55 -9.62
CA PHE A 64 3.56 -14.22 -8.67
C PHE A 64 3.88 -15.66 -9.04
N ALA A 65 2.95 -16.39 -9.67
CA ALA A 65 3.21 -17.73 -10.20
C ALA A 65 4.30 -17.74 -11.28
N ASN A 66 4.38 -16.65 -12.05
CA ASN A 66 5.37 -16.47 -13.13
C ASN A 66 6.50 -15.51 -12.74
N TYR A 67 6.69 -15.23 -11.44
CA TYR A 67 7.60 -14.18 -10.98
C TYR A 67 9.03 -14.37 -11.48
N PHE A 68 9.54 -15.61 -11.50
CA PHE A 68 10.87 -15.92 -12.01
C PHE A 68 11.02 -15.60 -13.50
N LEU A 69 9.96 -15.76 -14.31
CA LEU A 69 9.97 -15.40 -15.72
C LEU A 69 10.12 -13.88 -15.92
N HIS A 70 9.68 -13.07 -14.97
CA HIS A 70 9.81 -11.62 -15.02
C HIS A 70 11.17 -11.09 -14.52
N GLN A 71 11.90 -11.89 -13.75
CA GLN A 71 13.11 -11.45 -13.04
C GLN A 71 14.39 -12.15 -13.48
N SER A 72 14.29 -13.28 -14.19
CA SER A 72 15.43 -14.16 -14.50
C SER A 72 15.49 -14.53 -15.97
N ASP A 73 16.68 -14.83 -16.46
CA ASP A 73 16.85 -15.52 -17.74
C ASP A 73 16.45 -16.98 -17.59
N VAL A 74 15.74 -17.52 -18.58
CA VAL A 74 15.21 -18.88 -18.53
C VAL A 74 15.47 -19.63 -19.82
N THR A 75 15.72 -20.94 -19.71
CA THR A 75 15.78 -21.86 -20.84
C THR A 75 14.63 -22.85 -20.77
N PHE A 76 13.85 -22.95 -21.86
CA PHE A 76 12.81 -23.95 -21.99
C PHE A 76 13.28 -25.10 -22.91
N CYS A 77 13.38 -26.30 -22.38
CA CYS A 77 13.56 -27.51 -23.17
C CYS A 77 12.19 -28.09 -23.52
N MET A 78 11.65 -27.69 -24.69
CA MET A 78 10.29 -28.06 -25.11
C MET A 78 10.10 -29.57 -25.25
N LYS A 79 11.14 -30.32 -25.71
CA LYS A 79 11.08 -31.77 -25.84
C LYS A 79 10.92 -32.50 -24.51
N GLU A 80 11.54 -31.97 -23.47
CA GLU A 80 11.57 -32.56 -22.12
C GLU A 80 10.55 -31.96 -21.18
N ASN A 81 9.82 -30.93 -21.62
CA ASN A 81 8.92 -30.13 -20.81
C ASN A 81 9.60 -29.62 -19.49
N ARG A 82 10.86 -29.15 -19.63
CA ARG A 82 11.69 -28.71 -18.53
C ARG A 82 12.02 -27.22 -18.68
N MET A 83 11.94 -26.49 -17.58
CA MET A 83 12.39 -25.09 -17.46
C MET A 83 13.61 -25.04 -16.55
N GLU A 84 14.59 -24.25 -16.93
CA GLU A 84 15.80 -23.96 -16.15
C GLU A 84 15.91 -22.45 -15.99
N VAL A 85 15.98 -21.98 -14.73
CA VAL A 85 16.11 -20.57 -14.37
C VAL A 85 17.59 -20.28 -14.18
N HIS A 86 18.10 -19.25 -14.86
CA HIS A 86 19.47 -18.77 -14.75
C HIS A 86 19.48 -17.47 -13.96
N GLU A 87 20.41 -17.32 -13.02
CA GLU A 87 20.56 -16.16 -12.15
C GLU A 87 19.29 -15.83 -11.36
N GLU A 88 19.19 -16.32 -10.14
CA GLU A 88 18.12 -15.98 -9.21
C GLU A 88 18.25 -14.51 -8.81
N ARG A 89 17.42 -13.66 -9.41
CA ARG A 89 17.28 -12.23 -9.08
C ARG A 89 15.98 -11.93 -8.36
N ALA A 90 15.31 -12.97 -7.87
CA ALA A 90 14.06 -12.80 -7.13
C ALA A 90 14.33 -12.20 -5.75
N GLU A 91 13.41 -11.36 -5.30
CA GLU A 91 13.40 -10.83 -3.94
C GLU A 91 13.15 -11.95 -2.92
N PRO A 92 13.65 -11.80 -1.67
CA PRO A 92 13.53 -12.81 -0.62
C PRO A 92 12.13 -12.84 0.01
N TRP A 93 11.08 -12.75 -0.82
CA TRP A 93 9.71 -12.62 -0.35
C TRP A 93 9.01 -13.97 -0.16
N THR A 94 8.26 -14.06 0.93
CA THR A 94 7.18 -15.03 1.09
C THR A 94 5.86 -14.33 0.82
N VAL A 95 5.08 -14.81 -0.14
CA VAL A 95 3.84 -14.16 -0.56
C VAL A 95 2.66 -15.12 -0.44
N THR A 96 1.72 -14.75 0.40
CA THR A 96 0.44 -15.46 0.56
C THR A 96 -0.66 -14.65 -0.15
N LEU A 97 -1.32 -15.27 -1.13
CA LEU A 97 -2.38 -14.65 -1.93
C LEU A 97 -3.73 -15.20 -1.51
N VAL A 98 -4.50 -14.40 -0.79
CA VAL A 98 -5.79 -14.80 -0.23
C VAL A 98 -6.92 -14.20 -1.06
N ASP A 99 -7.85 -15.03 -1.50
CA ASP A 99 -9.10 -14.57 -2.09
C ASP A 99 -10.01 -14.05 -0.97
N THR A 100 -10.18 -12.74 -0.94
CA THR A 100 -11.01 -12.07 0.07
C THR A 100 -12.39 -11.65 -0.47
N GLY A 101 -12.77 -12.13 -1.66
CA GLY A 101 -14.04 -11.86 -2.31
C GLY A 101 -14.06 -10.53 -3.06
N ASP A 102 -14.96 -10.41 -4.03
CA ASP A 102 -15.07 -9.20 -4.85
C ASP A 102 -15.75 -8.05 -4.09
N ASP A 103 -16.78 -8.36 -3.30
CA ASP A 103 -17.65 -7.39 -2.64
C ASP A 103 -17.21 -7.02 -1.22
N SER A 104 -16.21 -7.69 -0.65
CA SER A 104 -15.75 -7.39 0.71
C SER A 104 -15.14 -5.98 0.80
N MET A 105 -15.49 -5.25 1.85
CA MET A 105 -14.93 -3.94 2.16
C MET A 105 -13.55 -4.07 2.85
N THR A 106 -12.90 -2.94 3.10
CA THR A 106 -11.51 -2.89 3.62
C THR A 106 -11.32 -3.65 4.93
N GLY A 107 -12.23 -3.49 5.89
CA GLY A 107 -12.23 -4.24 7.14
C GLY A 107 -12.56 -5.72 6.92
N GLY A 108 -13.56 -6.04 6.09
CA GLY A 108 -13.91 -7.41 5.76
C GLY A 108 -12.74 -8.20 5.15
N ARG A 109 -11.96 -7.59 4.27
CA ARG A 109 -10.75 -8.21 3.72
C ARG A 109 -9.71 -8.50 4.79
N LEU A 110 -9.53 -7.56 5.73
CA LEU A 110 -8.62 -7.76 6.86
C LEU A 110 -9.07 -8.92 7.76
N ALA A 111 -10.38 -9.02 8.05
CA ALA A 111 -10.93 -10.14 8.81
C ALA A 111 -10.71 -11.50 8.13
N ARG A 112 -10.83 -11.58 6.81
CA ARG A 112 -10.64 -12.81 6.03
C ARG A 112 -9.20 -13.34 6.02
N VAL A 113 -8.22 -12.54 6.41
CA VAL A 113 -6.82 -12.96 6.57
C VAL A 113 -6.42 -13.14 8.04
N ALA A 114 -7.37 -13.09 8.97
CA ALA A 114 -7.13 -13.18 10.41
C ALA A 114 -6.27 -14.38 10.81
N ASP A 115 -6.52 -15.56 10.24
CA ASP A 115 -5.77 -16.77 10.56
C ASP A 115 -4.27 -16.70 10.21
N HIS A 116 -3.89 -15.80 9.33
CA HIS A 116 -2.49 -15.57 8.96
C HIS A 116 -1.76 -14.59 9.88
N ILE A 117 -2.47 -13.81 10.69
CA ILE A 117 -1.91 -12.70 11.48
C ILE A 117 -2.27 -12.74 12.97
N LYS A 118 -3.23 -13.56 13.40
CA LYS A 118 -3.72 -13.61 14.79
C LYS A 118 -2.65 -13.93 15.84
N ASP A 119 -1.60 -14.65 15.44
CA ASP A 119 -0.51 -15.08 16.34
C ASP A 119 0.70 -14.13 16.27
N GLU A 120 0.64 -13.06 15.50
CA GLU A 120 1.68 -12.02 15.45
C GLU A 120 1.56 -11.10 16.68
N GLU A 121 2.67 -10.57 17.17
CA GLU A 121 2.66 -9.50 18.19
C GLU A 121 2.04 -8.21 17.61
N ALA A 122 2.44 -7.87 16.40
CA ALA A 122 1.91 -6.80 15.57
C ALA A 122 2.16 -7.11 14.10
N PHE A 123 1.41 -6.49 13.20
CA PHE A 123 1.59 -6.63 11.76
C PHE A 123 1.46 -5.26 11.07
N CYS A 124 2.10 -5.12 9.91
CA CYS A 124 1.91 -3.97 9.05
C CYS A 124 0.67 -4.15 8.18
N PHE A 125 -0.03 -3.06 7.90
CA PHE A 125 -1.22 -3.07 7.06
C PHE A 125 -1.19 -1.84 6.15
N THR A 126 -1.50 -2.02 4.85
CA THR A 126 -1.52 -0.92 3.89
C THR A 126 -2.46 -1.16 2.72
N TYR A 127 -2.77 -0.09 2.00
CA TYR A 127 -3.47 -0.15 0.72
C TYR A 127 -2.48 -0.47 -0.42
N GLY A 128 -2.99 -1.07 -1.49
CA GLY A 128 -2.19 -1.53 -2.63
C GLY A 128 -1.96 -0.48 -3.72
N ASP A 129 -1.99 0.82 -3.39
CA ASP A 129 -2.04 1.88 -4.39
C ASP A 129 -1.25 3.15 -4.06
N GLY A 130 -0.58 3.20 -2.92
CA GLY A 130 0.20 4.37 -2.48
C GLY A 130 1.66 4.05 -2.20
N VAL A 131 2.56 4.96 -2.56
CA VAL A 131 3.99 4.89 -2.28
C VAL A 131 4.48 6.13 -1.55
N GLY A 132 5.54 5.98 -0.77
CA GLY A 132 6.17 7.08 -0.03
C GLY A 132 7.54 6.68 0.51
N ASP A 133 8.27 7.64 1.04
CA ASP A 133 9.55 7.42 1.70
C ASP A 133 9.40 7.28 3.23
N MET A 134 8.35 6.50 3.65
CA MET A 134 8.06 6.27 5.05
C MET A 134 9.15 5.46 5.75
N ASP A 135 9.54 5.89 6.93
CA ASP A 135 10.36 5.08 7.83
C ASP A 135 9.49 4.05 8.55
N ILE A 136 9.32 2.89 7.91
CA ILE A 136 8.51 1.77 8.43
C ILE A 136 9.13 1.23 9.72
N THR A 137 10.45 1.19 9.83
CA THR A 137 11.16 0.74 11.04
C THR A 137 10.82 1.64 12.22
N ALA A 138 10.95 2.97 12.05
CA ALA A 138 10.60 3.92 13.10
C ALA A 138 9.11 3.87 13.47
N THR A 139 8.23 3.65 12.49
CA THR A 139 6.78 3.49 12.76
C THR A 139 6.49 2.25 13.61
N ILE A 140 7.18 1.12 13.35
CA ILE A 140 7.06 -0.11 14.13
C ILE A 140 7.60 0.09 15.55
N GLU A 141 8.73 0.74 15.70
CA GLU A 141 9.31 1.06 17.01
C GLU A 141 8.39 1.98 17.83
N PHE A 142 7.83 3.00 17.20
CA PHE A 142 6.85 3.87 17.82
C PHE A 142 5.61 3.10 18.30
N HIS A 143 5.08 2.18 17.46
CA HIS A 143 3.96 1.32 17.83
C HIS A 143 4.27 0.49 19.08
N LYS A 144 5.44 -0.15 19.13
CA LYS A 144 5.87 -0.95 20.28
C LYS A 144 6.03 -0.11 21.55
N GLN A 145 6.52 1.12 21.43
CA GLN A 145 6.75 2.00 22.59
C GLN A 145 5.47 2.45 23.25
N HIS A 146 4.44 2.82 22.50
CA HIS A 146 3.18 3.29 23.10
C HIS A 146 2.24 2.16 23.52
N GLY A 147 2.40 0.95 22.95
CA GLY A 147 1.65 -0.25 23.36
C GLY A 147 0.15 -0.21 23.10
N LYS A 148 -0.32 0.72 22.24
CA LYS A 148 -1.72 0.81 21.80
C LYS A 148 -2.01 -0.15 20.66
N GLN A 149 -3.32 -0.33 20.33
CA GLN A 149 -3.73 -1.32 19.33
C GLN A 149 -3.38 -0.92 17.89
N ALA A 150 -3.30 0.38 17.60
CA ALA A 150 -3.07 0.85 16.23
C ALA A 150 -2.17 2.07 16.17
N THR A 151 -1.29 2.08 15.18
CA THR A 151 -0.56 3.25 14.70
C THR A 151 -0.92 3.48 13.25
N LEU A 152 -1.32 4.70 12.89
CA LEU A 152 -1.45 5.12 11.50
C LEU A 152 -0.33 6.10 11.14
N THR A 153 0.15 6.06 9.90
CA THR A 153 1.01 7.11 9.36
C THR A 153 0.15 8.29 8.92
N ALA A 154 0.33 9.42 9.60
CA ALA A 154 -0.31 10.68 9.23
C ALA A 154 0.59 11.46 8.27
N THR A 155 0.04 11.97 7.18
CA THR A 155 0.80 12.72 6.17
C THR A 155 0.00 13.88 5.60
N TYR A 156 0.68 14.79 4.92
CA TYR A 156 0.01 15.87 4.19
C TYR A 156 -0.39 15.40 2.79
N PRO A 157 -1.64 15.66 2.35
CA PRO A 157 -2.06 15.36 1.00
C PRO A 157 -1.22 16.14 -0.01
N PRO A 158 -0.88 15.56 -1.18
CA PRO A 158 -0.22 16.30 -2.25
C PRO A 158 -1.10 17.47 -2.70
N GLY A 159 -0.52 18.65 -2.83
CA GLY A 159 -1.24 19.85 -3.25
C GLY A 159 -1.84 19.67 -4.64
N ARG A 160 -3.16 19.83 -4.75
CA ARG A 160 -3.90 19.71 -6.04
C ARG A 160 -4.28 21.06 -6.63
N PHE A 161 -4.45 22.08 -5.79
CA PHE A 161 -4.96 23.42 -6.15
C PHE A 161 -4.05 24.50 -5.60
N GLY A 162 -4.15 25.70 -6.20
CA GLY A 162 -3.55 26.90 -5.61
C GLY A 162 -4.34 27.32 -4.37
N ALA A 163 -3.64 27.63 -3.29
CA ALA A 163 -4.25 28.21 -2.09
C ALA A 163 -4.19 29.73 -2.13
N LEU A 164 -5.27 30.36 -1.71
CA LEU A 164 -5.42 31.82 -1.65
C LEU A 164 -5.55 32.24 -0.19
N ASP A 165 -4.79 33.25 0.20
CA ASP A 165 -5.04 34.01 1.41
C ASP A 165 -5.81 35.28 1.02
N ILE A 166 -7.08 35.36 1.46
CA ILE A 166 -7.99 36.43 1.04
C ILE A 166 -8.42 37.24 2.27
N ASP A 167 -8.21 38.56 2.20
CA ASP A 167 -8.76 39.52 3.16
C ASP A 167 -9.57 40.59 2.42
N ASN A 168 -10.84 40.78 2.83
CA ASN A 168 -11.77 41.75 2.27
C ASN A 168 -11.83 41.76 0.72
N GLY A 169 -11.76 40.56 0.08
CA GLY A 169 -11.77 40.41 -1.37
C GLY A 169 -10.44 40.63 -2.06
N ARG A 170 -9.39 40.98 -1.30
CA ARG A 170 -8.01 41.09 -1.81
C ARG A 170 -7.25 39.79 -1.56
N VAL A 171 -6.57 39.31 -2.60
CA VAL A 171 -5.65 38.16 -2.47
C VAL A 171 -4.31 38.70 -1.91
N ASN A 172 -4.01 38.37 -0.66
CA ASN A 172 -2.76 38.75 0.02
C ASN A 172 -1.61 37.80 -0.35
N ASN A 173 -1.93 36.49 -0.56
CA ASN A 173 -0.94 35.50 -0.91
C ASN A 173 -1.55 34.43 -1.81
N PHE A 174 -0.75 33.95 -2.77
CA PHE A 174 -1.05 32.83 -3.62
C PHE A 174 0.07 31.79 -3.51
N LYS A 175 -0.29 30.57 -3.13
CA LYS A 175 0.66 29.43 -3.11
C LYS A 175 0.17 28.37 -4.08
N GLU A 176 0.95 28.13 -5.13
CA GLU A 176 0.64 27.05 -6.07
C GLU A 176 0.90 25.70 -5.41
N LYS A 177 -0.14 24.85 -5.34
CA LYS A 177 -0.12 23.47 -4.81
C LYS A 177 0.65 23.32 -3.49
N PRO A 178 0.30 24.09 -2.43
CA PRO A 178 0.91 23.89 -1.14
C PRO A 178 0.66 22.47 -0.65
N LYS A 179 1.57 21.92 0.13
CA LYS A 179 1.31 20.65 0.82
C LYS A 179 0.18 20.87 1.82
N GLY A 180 -0.97 20.21 1.58
CA GLY A 180 -2.15 20.19 2.46
C GLY A 180 -2.74 21.55 2.83
N ASP A 181 -3.98 21.54 3.25
CA ASP A 181 -4.68 22.71 3.83
C ASP A 181 -4.39 22.86 5.34
N GLY A 182 -3.21 22.42 5.79
CA GLY A 182 -2.80 22.45 7.20
C GLY A 182 -3.23 21.24 8.02
N ALA A 183 -4.10 20.36 7.52
CA ALA A 183 -4.50 19.13 8.19
C ALA A 183 -3.76 17.90 7.62
N MET A 184 -3.26 17.05 8.50
CA MET A 184 -2.77 15.73 8.14
C MET A 184 -3.93 14.79 7.85
N ILE A 185 -3.69 13.84 6.97
CA ILE A 185 -4.65 12.79 6.58
C ILE A 185 -4.08 11.41 6.86
N ASN A 186 -4.94 10.40 6.84
CA ASN A 186 -4.54 9.01 6.84
C ASN A 186 -3.70 8.69 5.58
N GLY A 187 -2.42 8.36 5.78
CA GLY A 187 -1.48 8.01 4.72
C GLY A 187 -1.60 6.58 4.22
N GLY A 188 -2.47 5.76 4.84
CA GLY A 188 -2.72 4.38 4.41
C GLY A 188 -1.67 3.37 4.81
N PHE A 189 -0.76 3.71 5.71
CA PHE A 189 0.23 2.80 6.28
C PHE A 189 -0.01 2.67 7.78
N PHE A 190 -0.12 1.43 8.25
CA PHE A 190 -0.48 1.14 9.64
C PHE A 190 0.46 0.09 10.23
N VAL A 191 0.61 0.13 11.55
CA VAL A 191 1.09 -0.98 12.38
C VAL A 191 -0.02 -1.29 13.37
N LEU A 192 -0.46 -2.54 13.39
CA LEU A 192 -1.65 -2.98 14.08
C LEU A 192 -1.37 -4.17 14.99
N SER A 193 -1.96 -4.17 16.19
CA SER A 193 -2.12 -5.37 17.01
C SER A 193 -3.23 -6.26 16.44
N PRO A 194 -3.12 -7.59 16.46
CA PRO A 194 -4.21 -8.49 16.07
C PRO A 194 -5.55 -8.26 16.80
N LYS A 195 -5.53 -7.62 17.97
CA LYS A 195 -6.76 -7.24 18.70
C LYS A 195 -7.71 -6.36 17.92
N VAL A 196 -7.21 -5.61 16.93
CA VAL A 196 -8.08 -4.77 16.08
C VAL A 196 -9.09 -5.59 15.28
N LEU A 197 -8.83 -6.89 15.06
CA LEU A 197 -9.74 -7.80 14.37
C LEU A 197 -11.08 -7.96 15.08
N GLU A 198 -11.10 -7.83 16.41
CA GLU A 198 -12.31 -7.89 17.23
C GLU A 198 -13.30 -6.75 16.93
N ARG A 199 -12.83 -5.67 16.28
CA ARG A 199 -13.64 -4.50 15.91
C ARG A 199 -14.28 -4.62 14.53
N ILE A 200 -14.02 -5.72 13.81
CA ILE A 200 -14.53 -5.92 12.47
C ILE A 200 -15.78 -6.78 12.52
N SER A 201 -16.90 -6.19 12.13
CA SER A 201 -18.23 -6.82 12.25
C SER A 201 -18.54 -7.83 11.13
N GLY A 202 -17.79 -7.84 10.03
CA GLY A 202 -18.00 -8.75 8.89
C GLY A 202 -17.52 -8.18 7.56
N ASP A 203 -17.97 -8.77 6.45
CA ASP A 203 -17.49 -8.45 5.11
C ASP A 203 -17.81 -7.01 4.67
N ASP A 204 -18.92 -6.44 5.10
CA ASP A 204 -19.35 -5.06 4.77
C ASP A 204 -18.65 -4.01 5.63
N CYS A 205 -17.79 -4.41 6.56
CA CYS A 205 -17.10 -3.50 7.46
C CYS A 205 -16.03 -2.70 6.68
N VAL A 206 -16.14 -1.38 6.75
CA VAL A 206 -15.17 -0.43 6.21
C VAL A 206 -14.18 -0.08 7.33
N TRP A 207 -12.90 -0.46 7.17
CA TRP A 207 -11.84 -0.24 8.16
C TRP A 207 -11.75 1.23 8.63
N GLU A 208 -11.92 2.17 7.70
CA GLU A 208 -11.81 3.61 7.92
C GLU A 208 -12.99 4.22 8.67
N GLN A 209 -14.04 3.45 8.92
CA GLN A 209 -15.25 3.86 9.64
C GLN A 209 -15.24 3.34 11.07
N GLU A 210 -16.19 2.46 11.42
CA GLU A 210 -16.38 1.99 12.80
C GLU A 210 -15.09 1.50 13.47
N PRO A 211 -14.24 0.65 12.86
CA PRO A 211 -13.04 0.17 13.54
C PRO A 211 -12.05 1.30 13.85
N LEU A 212 -11.75 2.17 12.88
CA LEU A 212 -10.75 3.21 13.06
C LEU A 212 -11.28 4.35 13.97
N ILE A 213 -12.56 4.70 13.84
CA ILE A 213 -13.23 5.68 14.70
C ILE A 213 -13.26 5.15 16.14
N GLY A 214 -13.69 3.92 16.36
CA GLY A 214 -13.73 3.32 17.69
C GLY A 214 -12.35 3.21 18.34
N LEU A 215 -11.29 2.91 17.57
CA LEU A 215 -9.92 2.95 18.08
C LEU A 215 -9.52 4.36 18.57
N ALA A 216 -9.94 5.41 17.85
CA ALA A 216 -9.68 6.79 18.23
C ALA A 216 -10.45 7.18 19.49
N GLU A 217 -11.74 6.85 19.58
CA GLU A 217 -12.60 7.11 20.74
C GLU A 217 -12.08 6.43 22.01
N ASP A 218 -11.60 5.19 21.88
CA ASP A 218 -11.01 4.42 22.99
C ASP A 218 -9.57 4.83 23.33
N SER A 219 -8.99 5.82 22.63
CA SER A 219 -7.59 6.24 22.78
C SER A 219 -6.59 5.09 22.49
N GLU A 220 -6.94 4.20 21.57
CA GLU A 220 -6.13 3.07 21.12
C GLU A 220 -5.50 3.30 19.72
N LEU A 221 -5.70 4.49 19.12
CA LEU A 221 -5.12 4.92 17.86
C LEU A 221 -4.07 6.01 18.09
N MET A 222 -2.86 5.77 17.59
CA MET A 222 -1.77 6.74 17.59
C MET A 222 -1.39 7.16 16.18
N ALA A 223 -0.91 8.38 15.99
CA ALA A 223 -0.44 8.88 14.71
C ALA A 223 1.08 9.01 14.71
N PHE A 224 1.73 8.40 13.71
CA PHE A 224 3.13 8.63 13.37
C PHE A 224 3.19 9.65 12.24
N GLU A 225 3.73 10.84 12.51
CA GLU A 225 3.76 11.94 11.53
C GLU A 225 4.86 11.72 10.48
N HIS A 226 4.45 11.71 9.21
CA HIS A 226 5.33 11.64 8.05
C HIS A 226 5.27 12.94 7.26
N GLN A 227 6.40 13.63 7.15
CA GLN A 227 6.52 14.90 6.45
C GLN A 227 7.19 14.78 5.06
N GLY A 228 7.62 13.57 4.70
CA GLY A 228 8.31 13.25 3.46
C GLY A 228 7.42 13.19 2.23
N PHE A 229 7.81 12.36 1.29
CA PHE A 229 7.05 12.10 0.07
C PHE A 229 5.97 11.05 0.33
N TRP A 230 4.77 11.34 -0.11
CA TRP A 230 3.65 10.40 -0.16
C TRP A 230 2.78 10.69 -1.37
N GLN A 231 2.45 9.66 -2.15
CA GLN A 231 1.65 9.78 -3.37
C GLN A 231 0.78 8.54 -3.57
N PRO A 232 -0.56 8.66 -3.51
CA PRO A 232 -1.46 7.61 -3.98
C PRO A 232 -1.54 7.66 -5.51
N MET A 233 -1.73 6.51 -6.14
CA MET A 233 -1.95 6.40 -7.59
C MET A 233 -3.46 6.29 -7.88
N ASP A 234 -4.22 7.34 -7.62
CA ASP A 234 -5.68 7.34 -7.75
C ASP A 234 -6.19 7.65 -9.16
N THR A 235 -5.44 8.42 -9.91
CA THR A 235 -5.80 8.92 -11.23
C THR A 235 -4.67 8.69 -12.24
N LEU A 236 -4.99 8.80 -13.54
CA LEU A 236 -3.96 8.75 -14.60
C LEU A 236 -2.88 9.83 -14.42
N ARG A 237 -3.25 11.01 -13.91
CA ARG A 237 -2.30 12.07 -13.56
C ARG A 237 -1.30 11.63 -12.50
N ASP A 238 -1.77 10.92 -11.47
CA ASP A 238 -0.90 10.41 -10.41
C ASP A 238 0.05 9.36 -10.96
N LYS A 239 -0.43 8.44 -11.82
CA LYS A 239 0.42 7.47 -12.53
C LYS A 239 1.51 8.16 -13.35
N VAL A 240 1.14 9.14 -14.19
CA VAL A 240 2.10 9.88 -15.01
C VAL A 240 3.13 10.62 -14.15
N HIS A 241 2.71 11.13 -12.99
CA HIS A 241 3.62 11.78 -12.04
C HIS A 241 4.65 10.78 -11.47
N LEU A 242 4.19 9.61 -11.00
CA LEU A 242 5.06 8.55 -10.48
C LEU A 242 6.01 8.03 -11.55
N GLU A 243 5.52 7.80 -12.78
CA GLU A 243 6.33 7.38 -13.92
C GLU A 243 7.44 8.39 -14.25
N LYS A 244 7.11 9.68 -14.21
CA LYS A 244 8.09 10.75 -14.44
C LYS A 244 9.17 10.79 -13.36
N LEU A 245 8.83 10.58 -12.09
CA LEU A 245 9.80 10.50 -11.00
C LEU A 245 10.72 9.28 -11.17
N TRP A 246 10.13 8.15 -11.51
CA TRP A 246 10.87 6.90 -11.71
C TRP A 246 11.85 7.00 -12.88
N SER A 247 11.39 7.43 -14.05
CA SER A 247 12.21 7.53 -15.28
C SER A 247 13.37 8.50 -15.16
N LYS A 248 13.26 9.49 -14.25
CA LYS A 248 14.34 10.44 -13.94
C LYS A 248 15.31 9.97 -12.85
N GLY A 249 15.09 8.80 -12.27
CA GLY A 249 15.85 8.34 -11.11
C GLY A 249 15.62 9.19 -9.84
N GLN A 250 14.49 9.88 -9.75
CA GLN A 250 14.13 10.81 -8.68
C GLN A 250 12.94 10.32 -7.84
N ALA A 251 12.67 9.02 -7.86
CA ALA A 251 11.59 8.38 -7.11
C ALA A 251 11.94 8.32 -5.60
N PRO A 252 11.33 9.15 -4.72
CA PRO A 252 11.73 9.21 -3.32
C PRO A 252 11.44 7.90 -2.56
N TRP A 253 10.42 7.16 -2.97
CA TRP A 253 10.08 5.86 -2.39
C TRP A 253 11.05 4.73 -2.76
N LYS A 254 11.96 4.95 -3.73
CA LYS A 254 13.00 3.99 -4.08
C LYS A 254 14.16 4.10 -3.08
N MET A 255 13.98 3.53 -1.89
CA MET A 255 14.98 3.50 -0.81
C MET A 255 15.94 2.31 -0.88
N TRP A 256 15.72 1.41 -1.83
CA TRP A 256 16.58 0.24 -2.10
C TRP A 256 17.58 0.52 -3.22
N THR A 257 18.69 -0.16 -3.19
CA THR A 257 19.75 -0.13 -4.23
C THR A 257 19.38 -0.99 -5.44
#